data_93427f6ac7cf7ca8fdaeb8bc0d4d07c6
#
_entry.id   93427f6ac7cf7ca8fdaeb8bc0d4d07c6
#
_cell.length_a   1.000
_cell.length_b   1.000
_cell.length_c   1.000
_cell.angle_alpha   90.00
_cell.angle_beta   90.00
_cell.angle_gamma   90.00
#
_symmetry.space_group_name_H-M   'P 1'
#
loop_
_entity.id
_entity.type
_entity.pdbx_description
1 polymer ?
#
loop_
_entity_poly.entity_id
_entity_poly.type
_entity_poly.pdbx_seq_one_letter_code
_entity_poly.pdbx_strand_id
1 'polypeptide(L)'
;YTAKMIGKDPSTDLAVIKIDEKNLPFLSWGNSDDVKVGQWVLAVGNPFDLASTVTAGIVSAKARNINIIREKAGNYAIESFIQTDAAVNPGNSGGALVDLNGNLIGINAAIATPTGTFAGYSFAIPANLAKKIVQDITDFGLVQRGYLGVNIAELTPELAKKSNYSKMEGAYVGDVVPGSAAED
;
A
#
# COMPACT_ATOMS: atom_id res chain seq x y z
N TYR A 1 -11.96 -16.44 -16.74
CA TYR A 1 -12.18 -15.23 -17.57
C TYR A 1 -10.87 -14.78 -18.19
N THR A 2 -10.97 -14.20 -19.40
CA THR A 2 -9.84 -13.47 -20.00
C THR A 2 -9.86 -12.04 -19.52
N ALA A 3 -8.75 -11.56 -18.96
CA ALA A 3 -8.65 -10.20 -18.46
C ALA A 3 -7.80 -9.31 -19.39
N LYS A 4 -8.20 -8.05 -19.53
CA LYS A 4 -7.45 -7.00 -20.21
C LYS A 4 -6.80 -6.07 -19.17
N MET A 5 -5.50 -5.82 -19.29
CA MET A 5 -4.84 -4.80 -18.47
C MET A 5 -5.26 -3.41 -18.96
N ILE A 6 -5.78 -2.59 -18.04
CA ILE A 6 -6.16 -1.20 -18.28
C ILE A 6 -4.95 -0.29 -18.07
N GLY A 7 -4.19 -0.52 -17.00
CA GLY A 7 -2.97 0.18 -16.71
C GLY A 7 -2.28 -0.36 -15.48
N LYS A 8 -1.07 0.14 -15.20
CA LYS A 8 -0.26 -0.26 -14.05
C LYS A 8 0.51 0.91 -13.48
N ASP A 9 0.83 0.82 -12.19
CA ASP A 9 1.69 1.74 -11.48
C ASP A 9 2.83 1.01 -10.76
N PRO A 10 4.02 0.94 -11.37
CA PRO A 10 5.16 0.25 -10.76
C PRO A 10 5.59 0.82 -9.41
N SER A 11 5.34 2.12 -9.15
CA SER A 11 5.77 2.78 -7.92
C SER A 11 4.93 2.41 -6.69
N THR A 12 3.79 1.76 -6.88
CA THR A 12 2.95 1.22 -5.80
C THR A 12 2.69 -0.28 -5.94
N ASP A 13 3.23 -0.92 -6.99
CA ASP A 13 3.01 -2.34 -7.31
C ASP A 13 1.53 -2.68 -7.57
N LEU A 14 0.77 -1.74 -8.15
CA LEU A 14 -0.64 -1.93 -8.51
C LEU A 14 -0.85 -2.00 -10.01
N ALA A 15 -1.85 -2.79 -10.41
CA ALA A 15 -2.38 -2.83 -11.78
C ALA A 15 -3.90 -2.92 -11.75
N VAL A 16 -4.53 -2.34 -12.78
CA VAL A 16 -5.98 -2.47 -13.03
C VAL A 16 -6.19 -3.41 -14.19
N ILE A 17 -6.93 -4.46 -13.95
CA ILE A 17 -7.36 -5.42 -14.96
C ILE A 17 -8.88 -5.41 -15.07
N LYS A 18 -9.41 -5.66 -16.26
CA LYS A 18 -10.85 -5.72 -16.53
C LYS A 18 -11.20 -7.04 -17.22
N ILE A 19 -12.28 -7.64 -16.77
CA ILE A 19 -12.96 -8.75 -17.47
C ILE A 19 -14.24 -8.25 -18.13
N ASP A 20 -14.64 -8.85 -19.24
CA ASP A 20 -15.88 -8.51 -19.94
C ASP A 20 -17.02 -9.38 -19.40
N GLU A 21 -17.50 -9.00 -18.22
CA GLU A 21 -18.60 -9.65 -17.52
C GLU A 21 -19.47 -8.62 -16.81
N LYS A 22 -20.74 -8.95 -16.57
CA LYS A 22 -21.75 -8.06 -15.98
C LYS A 22 -22.29 -8.63 -14.68
N ASN A 23 -22.80 -7.75 -13.82
CA ASN A 23 -23.46 -8.11 -12.55
C ASN A 23 -22.58 -8.93 -11.60
N LEU A 24 -21.27 -8.67 -11.63
CA LEU A 24 -20.34 -9.30 -10.70
C LEU A 24 -20.50 -8.75 -9.28
N PRO A 25 -20.40 -9.59 -8.26
CA PRO A 25 -20.28 -9.11 -6.89
C PRO A 25 -18.99 -8.32 -6.73
N PHE A 26 -19.03 -7.27 -5.92
CA PHE A 26 -17.87 -6.40 -5.66
C PHE A 26 -17.78 -6.05 -4.17
N LEU A 27 -16.59 -5.67 -3.73
CA LEU A 27 -16.35 -5.16 -2.38
C LEU A 27 -16.55 -3.65 -2.35
N SER A 28 -17.15 -3.16 -1.27
CA SER A 28 -17.18 -1.72 -0.99
C SER A 28 -15.83 -1.24 -0.49
N TRP A 29 -15.41 -0.03 -0.91
CA TRP A 29 -14.22 0.61 -0.39
C TRP A 29 -14.43 1.01 1.08
N GLY A 30 -13.56 0.51 1.96
CA GLY A 30 -13.43 1.00 3.32
C GLY A 30 -12.50 2.20 3.40
N ASN A 31 -12.50 2.89 4.55
CA ASN A 31 -11.54 3.95 4.83
C ASN A 31 -10.32 3.39 5.56
N SER A 32 -9.21 3.20 4.85
CA SER A 32 -7.97 2.66 5.43
C SER A 32 -7.30 3.60 6.45
N ASP A 33 -7.66 4.90 6.46
CA ASP A 33 -7.09 5.85 7.41
C ASP A 33 -7.69 5.66 8.81
N ASP A 34 -8.95 5.21 8.89
CA ASP A 34 -9.68 4.96 10.15
C ASP A 34 -9.31 3.60 10.79
N VAL A 35 -8.62 2.73 10.05
CA VAL A 35 -8.17 1.41 10.54
C VAL A 35 -7.23 1.58 11.72
N LYS A 36 -7.44 0.79 12.78
CA LYS A 36 -6.67 0.87 14.03
C LYS A 36 -5.80 -0.36 14.23
N VAL A 37 -4.63 -0.18 14.82
CA VAL A 37 -3.79 -1.30 15.30
C VAL A 37 -4.59 -2.12 16.32
N GLY A 38 -4.53 -3.45 16.20
CA GLY A 38 -5.34 -4.38 16.97
C GLY A 38 -6.72 -4.70 16.38
N GLN A 39 -7.15 -3.99 15.32
CA GLN A 39 -8.42 -4.28 14.63
C GLN A 39 -8.33 -5.62 13.88
N TRP A 40 -9.36 -6.47 14.02
CA TRP A 40 -9.48 -7.71 13.28
C TRP A 40 -9.67 -7.46 11.78
N VAL A 41 -8.99 -8.29 10.99
CA VAL A 41 -9.03 -8.25 9.53
C VAL A 41 -9.02 -9.66 8.95
N LEU A 42 -9.52 -9.79 7.71
CA LEU A 42 -9.47 -11.01 6.94
C LEU A 42 -8.69 -10.77 5.66
N ALA A 43 -7.69 -11.60 5.38
CA ALA A 43 -6.99 -11.62 4.11
C ALA A 43 -7.60 -12.70 3.22
N VAL A 44 -8.03 -12.30 2.03
CA VAL A 44 -8.65 -13.16 1.03
C VAL A 44 -7.73 -13.29 -0.16
N GLY A 45 -7.59 -14.49 -0.70
CA GLY A 45 -6.75 -14.73 -1.87
C GLY A 45 -6.89 -16.15 -2.40
N ASN A 46 -6.01 -16.53 -3.31
CA ASN A 46 -5.99 -17.85 -3.95
C ASN A 46 -4.57 -18.45 -3.91
N PRO A 47 -4.04 -18.74 -2.70
CA PRO A 47 -2.68 -19.26 -2.57
C PRO A 47 -2.59 -20.69 -3.14
N PHE A 48 -1.44 -21.01 -3.77
CA PHE A 48 -1.10 -22.37 -4.21
C PHE A 48 -2.11 -23.01 -5.18
N ASP A 49 -2.81 -22.22 -6.00
CA ASP A 49 -3.90 -22.70 -6.88
C ASP A 49 -5.03 -23.45 -6.16
N LEU A 50 -5.12 -23.29 -4.85
CA LEU A 50 -6.24 -23.76 -4.05
C LEU A 50 -7.45 -22.85 -4.27
N ALA A 51 -8.66 -23.37 -4.09
CA ALA A 51 -9.88 -22.54 -4.09
C ALA A 51 -9.74 -21.40 -3.07
N SER A 52 -10.46 -20.28 -3.29
CA SER A 52 -10.42 -19.07 -2.48
C SER A 52 -10.21 -19.34 -1.00
N THR A 53 -9.16 -18.78 -0.45
CA THR A 53 -8.73 -18.98 0.93
C THR A 53 -8.90 -17.69 1.70
N VAL A 54 -9.41 -17.82 2.94
CA VAL A 54 -9.54 -16.70 3.88
C VAL A 54 -8.69 -16.99 5.11
N THR A 55 -7.87 -16.04 5.50
CA THR A 55 -7.11 -16.07 6.75
C THR A 55 -7.50 -14.90 7.63
N ALA A 56 -7.42 -15.04 8.95
CA ALA A 56 -7.76 -14.01 9.91
C ALA A 56 -6.52 -13.57 10.70
N GLY A 57 -6.49 -12.31 11.06
CA GLY A 57 -5.47 -11.70 11.91
C GLY A 57 -5.90 -10.32 12.36
N ILE A 58 -4.94 -9.54 12.82
CA ILE A 58 -5.14 -8.15 13.23
C ILE A 58 -4.27 -7.20 12.43
N VAL A 59 -4.61 -5.94 12.44
CA VAL A 59 -3.68 -4.88 12.01
C VAL A 59 -2.57 -4.78 13.04
N SER A 60 -1.36 -5.15 12.65
CA SER A 60 -0.17 -5.14 13.53
C SER A 60 0.51 -3.76 13.56
N ALA A 61 0.49 -3.05 12.43
CA ALA A 61 1.03 -1.69 12.29
C ALA A 61 0.45 -0.99 11.05
N LYS A 62 0.66 0.32 10.96
CA LYS A 62 0.33 1.15 9.79
C LYS A 62 1.56 1.90 9.30
N ALA A 63 1.49 2.40 8.08
CA ALA A 63 2.54 3.22 7.45
C ALA A 63 3.92 2.53 7.42
N ARG A 64 3.95 1.21 7.22
CA ARG A 64 5.21 0.47 7.11
C ARG A 64 5.87 0.70 5.76
N ASN A 65 7.16 1.02 5.82
CA ASN A 65 8.06 1.01 4.68
C ASN A 65 9.05 -0.14 4.88
N ILE A 66 9.13 -1.04 3.91
CA ILE A 66 9.98 -2.24 3.95
C ILE A 66 10.95 -2.31 2.76
N ASN A 67 10.99 -1.25 1.95
CA ASN A 67 11.85 -1.06 0.78
C ASN A 67 11.71 -2.11 -0.34
N ILE A 68 10.65 -2.90 -0.36
CA ILE A 68 10.44 -3.98 -1.33
C ILE A 68 10.05 -3.43 -2.72
N ILE A 69 9.29 -2.34 -2.78
CA ILE A 69 8.93 -1.66 -4.03
C ILE A 69 10.12 -0.82 -4.49
N ARG A 70 10.87 -0.23 -3.55
CA ARG A 70 12.03 0.61 -3.85
C ARG A 70 13.13 -0.12 -4.60
N GLU A 71 13.33 -1.41 -4.34
CA GLU A 71 14.26 -2.25 -5.09
C GLU A 71 13.90 -2.36 -6.58
N LYS A 72 12.60 -2.28 -6.90
CA LYS A 72 12.07 -2.40 -8.28
C LYS A 72 11.83 -1.03 -8.94
N ALA A 73 11.30 -0.06 -8.20
CA ALA A 73 10.85 1.25 -8.72
C ALA A 73 11.78 2.43 -8.36
N GLY A 74 12.88 2.16 -7.64
CA GLY A 74 13.85 3.18 -7.24
C GLY A 74 13.28 4.23 -6.30
N ASN A 75 13.74 5.48 -6.43
CA ASN A 75 13.38 6.58 -5.54
C ASN A 75 11.91 7.05 -5.67
N TYR A 76 11.17 6.56 -6.65
CA TYR A 76 9.75 6.89 -6.83
C TYR A 76 8.80 5.88 -6.17
N ALA A 77 9.33 4.88 -5.48
CA ALA A 77 8.53 3.91 -4.74
C ALA A 77 7.72 4.58 -3.63
N ILE A 78 6.45 4.19 -3.53
CA ILE A 78 5.53 4.65 -2.50
C ILE A 78 5.14 3.44 -1.66
N GLU A 79 5.65 3.40 -0.44
CA GLU A 79 5.35 2.36 0.53
C GLU A 79 4.76 2.98 1.79
N SER A 80 3.53 2.58 2.12
CA SER A 80 2.83 2.97 3.35
C SER A 80 1.91 1.82 3.76
N PHE A 81 2.48 0.61 3.87
CA PHE A 81 1.71 -0.61 4.06
C PHE A 81 0.97 -0.67 5.39
N ILE A 82 -0.20 -1.34 5.35
CA ILE A 82 -0.82 -1.93 6.52
C ILE A 82 -0.13 -3.26 6.76
N GLN A 83 0.44 -3.45 7.96
CA GLN A 83 0.99 -4.73 8.40
C GLN A 83 -0.09 -5.53 9.12
N THR A 84 -0.17 -6.84 8.85
CA THR A 84 -1.07 -7.78 9.53
C THR A 84 -0.36 -9.10 9.79
N ASP A 85 -0.82 -9.83 10.79
CA ASP A 85 -0.45 -11.23 11.06
C ASP A 85 -1.42 -12.24 10.45
N ALA A 86 -2.45 -11.79 9.72
CA ALA A 86 -3.22 -12.65 8.84
C ALA A 86 -2.29 -13.32 7.82
N ALA A 87 -2.32 -14.65 7.72
CA ALA A 87 -1.39 -15.39 6.89
C ALA A 87 -1.61 -15.11 5.39
N VAL A 88 -0.61 -14.51 4.76
CA VAL A 88 -0.55 -14.27 3.32
C VAL A 88 0.62 -15.07 2.75
N ASN A 89 0.40 -15.77 1.65
CA ASN A 89 1.40 -16.56 0.94
C ASN A 89 1.35 -16.23 -0.56
N PRO A 90 2.33 -16.67 -1.38
CA PRO A 90 2.27 -16.52 -2.84
C PRO A 90 0.93 -17.00 -3.39
N GLY A 91 0.27 -16.17 -4.20
CA GLY A 91 -1.10 -16.34 -4.70
C GLY A 91 -2.16 -15.49 -3.99
N ASN A 92 -1.87 -14.96 -2.80
CA ASN A 92 -2.77 -14.00 -2.13
C ASN A 92 -2.52 -12.55 -2.60
N SER A 93 -1.40 -12.25 -3.23
CA SER A 93 -1.10 -10.91 -3.77
C SER A 93 -2.15 -10.48 -4.79
N GLY A 94 -2.64 -9.24 -4.67
CA GLY A 94 -3.78 -8.72 -5.43
C GLY A 94 -5.14 -9.05 -4.82
N GLY A 95 -5.20 -9.97 -3.84
CA GLY A 95 -6.42 -10.28 -3.08
C GLY A 95 -6.75 -9.19 -2.05
N ALA A 96 -7.94 -9.29 -1.49
CA ALA A 96 -8.47 -8.30 -0.57
C ALA A 96 -7.97 -8.50 0.88
N LEU A 97 -7.66 -7.39 1.55
CA LEU A 97 -7.68 -7.29 3.01
C LEU A 97 -8.96 -6.54 3.40
N VAL A 98 -9.84 -7.19 4.16
CA VAL A 98 -11.15 -6.65 4.53
C VAL A 98 -11.30 -6.52 6.05
N ASP A 99 -12.14 -5.57 6.46
CA ASP A 99 -12.61 -5.49 7.85
C ASP A 99 -13.71 -6.54 8.15
N LEU A 100 -14.18 -6.62 9.40
CA LEU A 100 -15.26 -7.55 9.79
C LEU A 100 -16.64 -7.19 9.20
N ASN A 101 -16.79 -6.02 8.58
CA ASN A 101 -18.00 -5.63 7.85
C ASN A 101 -17.91 -5.97 6.36
N GLY A 102 -16.79 -6.55 5.91
CA GLY A 102 -16.55 -6.88 4.51
C GLY A 102 -16.10 -5.70 3.65
N ASN A 103 -15.72 -4.57 4.25
CA ASN A 103 -15.18 -3.44 3.48
C ASN A 103 -13.72 -3.68 3.13
N LEU A 104 -13.33 -3.33 1.92
CA LEU A 104 -11.95 -3.39 1.43
C LEU A 104 -11.11 -2.31 2.09
N ILE A 105 -10.17 -2.70 2.96
CA ILE A 105 -9.26 -1.79 3.66
C ILE A 105 -7.83 -1.84 3.13
N GLY A 106 -7.52 -2.84 2.30
CA GLY A 106 -6.21 -2.95 1.65
C GLY A 106 -6.18 -4.02 0.56
N ILE A 107 -5.12 -3.99 -0.24
CA ILE A 107 -4.80 -5.00 -1.26
C ILE A 107 -3.55 -5.75 -0.79
N ASN A 108 -3.64 -7.07 -0.63
CA ASN A 108 -2.51 -7.90 -0.23
C ASN A 108 -1.37 -7.77 -1.26
N ALA A 109 -0.16 -7.48 -0.83
CA ALA A 109 0.95 -7.17 -1.73
C ALA A 109 2.21 -7.99 -1.46
N ALA A 110 2.61 -8.15 -0.19
CA ALA A 110 3.90 -8.68 0.15
C ALA A 110 3.91 -9.41 1.50
N ILE A 111 4.95 -10.23 1.69
CA ILE A 111 5.34 -10.80 2.97
C ILE A 111 6.81 -10.46 3.25
N ALA A 112 7.16 -10.19 4.50
CA ALA A 112 8.56 -10.13 4.90
C ALA A 112 8.97 -11.49 5.47
N THR A 113 9.85 -12.18 4.75
CA THR A 113 10.25 -13.53 5.12
C THR A 113 11.61 -13.88 4.52
N PRO A 114 12.46 -14.60 5.27
CA PRO A 114 13.70 -15.15 4.72
C PRO A 114 13.48 -16.38 3.81
N THR A 115 12.32 -17.05 3.92
CA THR A 115 12.05 -18.35 3.28
C THR A 115 11.08 -18.27 2.10
N GLY A 116 10.47 -17.10 1.84
CA GLY A 116 9.45 -16.94 0.80
C GLY A 116 8.04 -17.41 1.21
N THR A 117 7.85 -17.85 2.47
CA THR A 117 6.55 -18.24 3.04
C THR A 117 6.21 -17.36 4.24
N PHE A 118 4.94 -17.28 4.61
CA PHE A 118 4.49 -16.50 5.75
C PHE A 118 5.25 -16.80 7.05
N ALA A 119 5.76 -15.75 7.67
CA ALA A 119 6.51 -15.80 8.93
C ALA A 119 5.98 -14.80 9.97
N GLY A 120 4.69 -14.49 9.93
CA GLY A 120 4.05 -13.56 10.88
C GLY A 120 3.98 -12.10 10.40
N TYR A 121 4.48 -11.80 9.21
CA TYR A 121 4.53 -10.44 8.67
C TYR A 121 3.98 -10.39 7.25
N SER A 122 2.75 -9.92 7.11
CA SER A 122 2.08 -9.66 5.83
C SER A 122 1.83 -8.17 5.66
N PHE A 123 1.80 -7.72 4.41
CA PHE A 123 1.68 -6.30 4.07
C PHE A 123 0.62 -6.11 2.99
N ALA A 124 -0.24 -5.09 3.19
CA ALA A 124 -1.26 -4.71 2.24
C ALA A 124 -1.15 -3.22 1.90
N ILE A 125 -1.36 -2.89 0.63
CA ILE A 125 -1.47 -1.51 0.15
C ILE A 125 -2.79 -0.94 0.69
N PRO A 126 -2.80 0.22 1.37
CA PRO A 126 -4.00 0.82 1.92
C PRO A 126 -5.07 1.10 0.86
N ALA A 127 -6.34 0.86 1.20
CA ALA A 127 -7.46 1.02 0.26
C ALA A 127 -7.60 2.46 -0.26
N ASN A 128 -7.37 3.49 0.55
CA ASN A 128 -7.44 4.88 0.11
C ASN A 128 -6.38 5.18 -0.97
N LEU A 129 -5.16 4.67 -0.81
CA LEU A 129 -4.10 4.79 -1.82
C LEU A 129 -4.49 4.01 -3.09
N ALA A 130 -4.93 2.75 -2.94
CA ALA A 130 -5.34 1.92 -4.07
C ALA A 130 -6.50 2.55 -4.85
N LYS A 131 -7.51 3.09 -4.16
CA LYS A 131 -8.68 3.75 -4.77
C LYS A 131 -8.26 4.93 -5.65
N LYS A 132 -7.36 5.78 -5.16
CA LYS A 132 -6.82 6.92 -5.94
C LYS A 132 -6.14 6.44 -7.21
N ILE A 133 -5.28 5.43 -7.11
CA ILE A 133 -4.52 4.88 -8.24
C ILE A 133 -5.45 4.22 -9.26
N VAL A 134 -6.40 3.41 -8.80
CA VAL A 134 -7.39 2.76 -9.67
C VAL A 134 -8.23 3.80 -10.41
N GLN A 135 -8.65 4.87 -9.73
CA GLN A 135 -9.41 5.97 -10.34
C GLN A 135 -8.58 6.65 -11.44
N ASP A 136 -7.34 7.04 -11.14
CA ASP A 136 -6.48 7.71 -12.12
C ASP A 136 -6.20 6.82 -13.34
N ILE A 137 -5.87 5.55 -13.12
CA ILE A 137 -5.62 4.62 -14.22
C ILE A 137 -6.88 4.44 -15.08
N THR A 138 -8.06 4.40 -14.45
CA THR A 138 -9.33 4.25 -15.16
C THR A 138 -9.67 5.49 -15.99
N ASP A 139 -9.46 6.68 -15.45
CA ASP A 139 -9.84 7.94 -16.09
C ASP A 139 -8.82 8.44 -17.10
N PHE A 140 -7.52 8.25 -16.80
CA PHE A 140 -6.42 8.85 -17.57
C PHE A 140 -5.46 7.82 -18.20
N GLY A 141 -5.59 6.53 -17.85
CA GLY A 141 -4.66 5.49 -18.28
C GLY A 141 -3.34 5.45 -17.51
N LEU A 142 -3.08 6.43 -16.66
CA LEU A 142 -1.86 6.56 -15.85
C LEU A 142 -2.16 7.33 -14.55
N VAL A 143 -1.30 7.16 -13.55
CA VAL A 143 -1.47 7.84 -12.25
C VAL A 143 -1.04 9.29 -12.33
N GLN A 144 -1.92 10.19 -11.88
CA GLN A 144 -1.62 11.62 -11.77
C GLN A 144 -0.97 11.91 -10.42
N ARG A 145 0.27 12.43 -10.43
CA ARG A 145 1.01 12.82 -9.21
C ARG A 145 1.42 14.27 -9.27
N GLY A 146 1.12 15.00 -8.19
CA GLY A 146 1.71 16.30 -7.94
C GLY A 146 3.17 16.12 -7.51
N TYR A 147 4.02 17.07 -7.89
CA TYR A 147 5.40 17.18 -7.45
C TYR A 147 5.56 18.37 -6.53
N LEU A 148 5.80 18.13 -5.25
CA LEU A 148 5.99 19.20 -4.27
C LEU A 148 7.37 19.87 -4.40
N GLY A 149 8.38 19.09 -4.71
CA GLY A 149 9.74 19.59 -4.92
C GLY A 149 10.52 19.83 -3.62
N VAL A 150 10.43 18.91 -2.69
CA VAL A 150 11.22 18.94 -1.45
C VAL A 150 12.05 17.67 -1.30
N ASN A 151 13.24 17.82 -0.73
CA ASN A 151 14.04 16.71 -0.22
C ASN A 151 13.73 16.51 1.26
N ILE A 152 13.14 15.36 1.60
CA ILE A 152 12.74 15.04 2.96
C ILE A 152 13.56 13.90 3.54
N ALA A 153 13.77 13.93 4.85
CA ALA A 153 14.33 12.85 5.64
C ALA A 153 13.49 12.63 6.89
N GLU A 154 13.60 11.44 7.48
CA GLU A 154 13.01 11.19 8.80
C GLU A 154 13.72 12.07 9.84
N LEU A 155 12.96 12.70 10.73
CA LEU A 155 13.50 13.49 11.81
C LEU A 155 14.04 12.56 12.91
N THR A 156 15.35 12.28 12.87
CA THR A 156 16.03 11.53 13.93
C THR A 156 16.36 12.43 15.12
N PRO A 157 16.63 11.88 16.32
CA PRO A 157 17.06 12.65 17.49
C PRO A 157 18.33 13.48 17.21
N GLU A 158 19.28 12.93 16.46
CA GLU A 158 20.51 13.63 16.08
C GLU A 158 20.21 14.82 15.16
N LEU A 159 19.32 14.62 14.19
CA LEU A 159 18.92 15.65 13.24
C LEU A 159 18.11 16.76 13.93
N ALA A 160 17.19 16.40 14.84
CA ALA A 160 16.44 17.34 15.66
C ALA A 160 17.37 18.24 16.50
N LYS A 161 18.35 17.62 17.16
CA LYS A 161 19.36 18.34 17.96
C LYS A 161 20.21 19.28 17.11
N LYS A 162 20.66 18.81 15.93
CA LYS A 162 21.46 19.62 14.99
C LYS A 162 20.68 20.82 14.45
N SER A 163 19.38 20.64 14.23
CA SER A 163 18.46 21.68 13.70
C SER A 163 17.83 22.53 14.80
N ASN A 164 18.22 22.35 16.07
CA ASN A 164 17.68 23.02 17.24
C ASN A 164 16.16 22.89 17.36
N TYR A 165 15.63 21.70 17.04
CA TYR A 165 14.20 21.40 17.06
C TYR A 165 13.84 20.53 18.26
N SER A 166 12.79 20.92 18.98
CA SER A 166 12.43 20.30 20.28
C SER A 166 11.60 19.02 20.16
N LYS A 167 10.93 18.80 19.02
CA LYS A 167 10.14 17.59 18.78
C LYS A 167 11.02 16.50 18.16
N MET A 168 10.65 15.24 18.39
CA MET A 168 11.37 14.06 17.91
C MET A 168 10.62 13.31 16.81
N GLU A 169 9.54 13.90 16.29
CA GLU A 169 8.66 13.31 15.29
C GLU A 169 8.43 14.30 14.15
N GLY A 170 8.41 13.79 12.92
CA GLY A 170 8.08 14.55 11.71
C GLY A 170 8.99 14.26 10.54
N ALA A 171 8.73 14.94 9.43
CA ALA A 171 9.59 14.96 8.26
C ALA A 171 10.46 16.22 8.29
N TYR A 172 11.77 16.04 8.20
CA TYR A 172 12.72 17.13 8.05
C TYR A 172 12.84 17.50 6.57
N VAL A 173 12.55 18.75 6.21
CA VAL A 173 12.79 19.28 4.87
C VAL A 173 14.22 19.79 4.82
N GLY A 174 15.08 19.08 4.09
CA GLY A 174 16.49 19.43 3.97
C GLY A 174 16.77 20.46 2.89
N ASP A 175 15.94 20.44 1.85
CA ASP A 175 16.11 21.33 0.70
C ASP A 175 14.80 21.47 -0.10
N VAL A 176 14.63 22.60 -0.79
CA VAL A 176 13.52 22.88 -1.70
C VAL A 176 14.08 22.99 -3.10
N VAL A 177 13.46 22.28 -4.05
CA VAL A 177 13.89 22.26 -5.44
C VAL A 177 13.46 23.56 -6.12
N PRO A 178 14.37 24.35 -6.71
CA PRO A 178 14.02 25.59 -7.39
C PRO A 178 12.99 25.38 -8.51
N GLY A 179 12.01 26.27 -8.63
CA GLY A 179 10.92 26.21 -9.61
C GLY A 179 9.84 25.18 -9.28
N SER A 180 9.83 24.63 -8.06
CA SER A 180 8.83 23.67 -7.60
C SER A 180 7.70 24.34 -6.83
N ALA A 181 6.58 23.61 -6.62
CA ALA A 181 5.44 24.10 -5.85
C ALA A 181 5.75 24.41 -4.37
N ALA A 182 6.87 23.93 -3.85
CA ALA A 182 7.29 24.21 -2.47
C ALA A 182 8.10 25.52 -2.33
N GLU A 183 8.51 26.14 -3.45
CA GLU A 183 9.26 27.40 -3.43
C GLU A 183 8.30 28.62 -3.34
N ASP A 184 7.05 28.47 -3.79
CA ASP A 184 5.98 29.49 -3.71
C ASP A 184 5.37 29.57 -2.29
#